data_0d80667b212d8c118a8a99f6969c1cab
#
_entry.id   0d80667b212d8c118a8a99f6969c1cab
#
_cell.length_a   1.000
_cell.length_b   1.000
_cell.length_c   1.000
_cell.angle_alpha   90.00
_cell.angle_beta   90.00
_cell.angle_gamma   90.00
#
_symmetry.space_group_name_H-M   'P 1'
#
loop_
_entity.id
_entity.type
_entity.pdbx_description
1 polymer ?
#
loop_
_entity_poly.entity_id
_entity_poly.type
_entity_poly.pdbx_seq_one_letter_code
_entity_poly.pdbx_strand_id
1 'polypeptide(L)'
;MEKIFSIPLNPKLTPEQYQEFVEFVVEYKHLIYDIYFTSRIAPFAQDAMGDVFVAQDDYKYAIDVALQIQSYTGVPVSATFNNIQVAPTQQNLDTFIYNFKPMYDAGVRIATIPHTHWMATGQIKRAFPELMVKNTILRDVSSATEIVNLAKYGFDYINIDRDLMRDRDTLLRLKQAKEWIKENFGKDIKYSLLGNEGCLGSCPMMVEHFEYNNTREGNAPQYFNDPISRVSCPKWDVQDPAVHLKTADLPPWKEDWEEFINDLGIDTFKMHGREAVSRLYETMETIRKWDRNEEIIVEGFETYLNETNLIEKPINVWRDKIKNCKFDCWECQYCDKIYKVKSDIDHSELIKHTSEAIARSGVPTINLDIPGLTSSRVQTLLNSLAQGVDTYLEVGSYLGATLCAVLKDNPINAVA
;
A
#
# COMPACT_ATOMS: atom_id res chain seq x y z
N MET A 1 20.70 -15.99 7.15
CA MET A 1 19.44 -15.25 7.32
C MET A 1 18.53 -15.60 6.15
N GLU A 2 17.26 -15.87 6.37
CA GLU A 2 16.36 -16.17 5.26
C GLU A 2 15.98 -14.88 4.51
N LYS A 3 15.80 -15.01 3.19
CA LYS A 3 15.36 -13.90 2.33
C LYS A 3 13.86 -13.68 2.54
N ILE A 4 13.49 -12.56 3.14
CA ILE A 4 12.13 -12.34 3.64
C ILE A 4 11.37 -11.22 2.93
N PHE A 5 12.02 -10.39 2.11
CA PHE A 5 11.36 -9.27 1.46
C PHE A 5 11.15 -9.50 -0.04
N SER A 6 9.91 -9.41 -0.49
CA SER A 6 9.54 -9.28 -1.90
C SER A 6 9.31 -7.80 -2.18
N ILE A 7 10.20 -7.17 -2.96
CA ILE A 7 10.22 -5.72 -3.15
C ILE A 7 9.77 -5.33 -4.56
N PRO A 8 9.12 -4.17 -4.73
CA PRO A 8 8.69 -3.71 -6.03
C PRO A 8 9.82 -3.07 -6.83
N LEU A 9 9.79 -3.20 -8.15
CA LEU A 9 10.45 -2.29 -9.06
C LEU A 9 9.46 -1.20 -9.48
N ASN A 10 9.79 0.06 -9.25
CA ASN A 10 8.94 1.18 -9.63
C ASN A 10 9.32 1.65 -11.05
N PRO A 11 8.37 1.69 -12.00
CA PRO A 11 8.67 2.07 -13.38
C PRO A 11 8.91 3.58 -13.60
N LYS A 12 8.71 4.40 -12.55
CA LYS A 12 8.89 5.85 -12.62
C LYS A 12 10.25 6.34 -12.12
N LEU A 13 11.15 5.42 -11.78
CA LEU A 13 12.49 5.79 -11.33
C LEU A 13 13.26 6.48 -12.45
N THR A 14 13.95 7.58 -12.12
CA THR A 14 14.94 8.16 -13.03
C THR A 14 16.14 7.23 -13.17
N PRO A 15 17.01 7.40 -14.19
CA PRO A 15 18.24 6.60 -14.31
C PRO A 15 19.10 6.62 -13.05
N GLU A 16 19.21 7.78 -12.38
CA GLU A 16 19.96 7.93 -11.13
C GLU A 16 19.32 7.15 -9.98
N GLN A 17 17.99 7.17 -9.88
CA GLN A 17 17.24 6.41 -8.89
C GLN A 17 17.29 4.90 -9.16
N TYR A 18 17.36 4.47 -10.42
CA TYR A 18 17.62 3.08 -10.76
C TYR A 18 19.01 2.65 -10.30
N GLN A 19 20.01 3.49 -10.47
CA GLN A 19 21.36 3.19 -9.97
C GLN A 19 21.35 3.03 -8.45
N GLU A 20 20.72 3.94 -7.72
CA GLU A 20 20.55 3.84 -6.27
C GLU A 20 19.82 2.55 -5.85
N PHE A 21 18.75 2.19 -6.58
CA PHE A 21 18.01 0.95 -6.32
C PHE A 21 18.89 -0.29 -6.57
N VAL A 22 19.72 -0.30 -7.62
CA VAL A 22 20.66 -1.39 -7.89
C VAL A 22 21.67 -1.54 -6.75
N GLU A 23 22.26 -0.43 -6.30
CA GLU A 23 23.20 -0.41 -5.18
C GLU A 23 22.55 -0.96 -3.90
N PHE A 24 21.33 -0.52 -3.61
CA PHE A 24 20.54 -1.04 -2.51
C PHE A 24 20.31 -2.56 -2.64
N VAL A 25 19.92 -3.05 -3.81
CA VAL A 25 19.69 -4.49 -4.02
C VAL A 25 20.97 -5.28 -3.83
N VAL A 26 22.13 -4.77 -4.29
CA VAL A 26 23.45 -5.42 -4.08
C VAL A 26 23.77 -5.55 -2.60
N GLU A 27 23.56 -4.47 -1.84
CA GLU A 27 23.86 -4.43 -0.41
C GLU A 27 22.95 -5.36 0.39
N TYR A 28 21.64 -5.34 0.11
CA TYR A 28 20.61 -6.05 0.89
C TYR A 28 20.11 -7.36 0.24
N LYS A 29 20.78 -7.88 -0.80
CA LYS A 29 20.37 -9.13 -1.50
C LYS A 29 20.21 -10.35 -0.59
N HIS A 30 20.84 -10.33 0.56
CA HIS A 30 20.73 -11.40 1.55
C HIS A 30 19.38 -11.42 2.26
N LEU A 31 18.61 -10.32 2.23
CA LEU A 31 17.27 -10.17 2.77
C LEU A 31 16.19 -10.19 1.68
N ILE A 32 16.54 -9.92 0.43
CA ILE A 32 15.60 -9.80 -0.67
C ILE A 32 15.30 -11.15 -1.29
N TYR A 33 14.05 -11.57 -1.25
CA TYR A 33 13.56 -12.80 -1.83
C TYR A 33 13.42 -12.69 -3.35
N ASP A 34 12.68 -11.70 -3.82
CA ASP A 34 12.53 -11.37 -5.23
C ASP A 34 12.21 -9.87 -5.44
N ILE A 35 12.38 -9.44 -6.70
CA ILE A 35 11.99 -8.11 -7.16
C ILE A 35 10.81 -8.27 -8.12
N TYR A 36 9.61 -7.84 -7.69
CA TYR A 36 8.44 -7.97 -8.53
C TYR A 36 8.19 -6.72 -9.37
N PHE A 37 7.81 -6.92 -10.62
CA PHE A 37 7.48 -5.84 -11.55
C PHE A 37 6.15 -6.08 -12.23
N THR A 38 5.48 -5.01 -12.65
CA THR A 38 4.27 -5.11 -13.47
C THR A 38 4.63 -5.51 -14.88
N SER A 39 4.06 -6.61 -15.35
CA SER A 39 4.20 -7.02 -16.75
C SER A 39 3.03 -6.49 -17.57
N ARG A 40 3.33 -5.60 -18.53
CA ARG A 40 2.35 -5.06 -19.46
C ARG A 40 2.20 -5.89 -20.74
N ILE A 41 2.06 -7.20 -20.59
CA ILE A 41 1.71 -8.07 -21.70
C ILE A 41 0.20 -8.01 -21.93
N ALA A 42 -0.24 -7.41 -23.03
CA ALA A 42 -1.66 -7.37 -23.38
C ALA A 42 -2.21 -8.79 -23.63
N PRO A 43 -3.44 -9.08 -23.24
CA PRO A 43 -4.40 -8.25 -22.51
C PRO A 43 -4.31 -8.37 -20.96
N PHE A 44 -3.24 -8.95 -20.45
CA PHE A 44 -3.09 -9.32 -19.03
C PHE A 44 -2.42 -8.24 -18.19
N ALA A 45 -2.07 -7.13 -18.81
CA ALA A 45 -1.50 -5.99 -18.12
C ALA A 45 -2.48 -5.41 -17.12
N GLN A 46 -2.00 -5.21 -15.90
CA GLN A 46 -2.75 -4.51 -14.87
C GLN A 46 -1.80 -3.76 -13.95
N ASP A 47 -2.08 -2.48 -13.82
CA ASP A 47 -1.46 -1.62 -12.83
C ASP A 47 -2.44 -1.38 -11.68
N ALA A 48 -2.68 -2.41 -10.87
CA ALA A 48 -3.64 -2.34 -9.77
C ALA A 48 -3.43 -1.13 -8.85
N MET A 49 -2.19 -0.63 -8.77
CA MET A 49 -1.80 0.52 -7.97
C MET A 49 -0.88 1.46 -8.77
N GLY A 50 -0.75 1.23 -10.08
CA GLY A 50 0.14 2.01 -10.94
C GLY A 50 -0.44 3.39 -11.24
N ASP A 51 0.46 4.35 -11.45
CA ASP A 51 0.08 5.62 -12.03
C ASP A 51 -0.25 5.43 -13.51
N VAL A 52 -1.46 5.78 -13.86
CA VAL A 52 -1.97 5.70 -15.25
C VAL A 52 -1.15 6.51 -16.26
N PHE A 53 -0.33 7.41 -15.78
CA PHE A 53 0.49 8.29 -16.63
C PHE A 53 1.89 7.74 -16.93
N VAL A 54 2.21 6.52 -16.50
CA VAL A 54 3.49 5.90 -16.87
C VAL A 54 3.44 5.43 -18.32
N ALA A 55 4.36 5.92 -19.13
CA ALA A 55 4.44 5.56 -20.53
C ALA A 55 4.79 4.07 -20.72
N GLN A 56 4.35 3.48 -21.83
CA GLN A 56 4.65 2.07 -22.14
C GLN A 56 6.16 1.80 -22.24
N ASP A 57 6.93 2.78 -22.72
CA ASP A 57 8.38 2.66 -22.83
C ASP A 57 9.08 2.62 -21.45
N ASP A 58 8.51 3.27 -20.42
CA ASP A 58 9.04 3.23 -19.05
C ASP A 58 8.89 1.82 -18.47
N TYR A 59 7.77 1.13 -18.72
CA TYR A 59 7.60 -0.27 -18.31
C TYR A 59 8.57 -1.20 -19.01
N LYS A 60 8.82 -0.99 -20.31
CA LYS A 60 9.81 -1.77 -21.05
C LYS A 60 11.20 -1.57 -20.45
N TYR A 61 11.56 -0.33 -20.20
CA TYR A 61 12.83 0.02 -19.57
C TYR A 61 12.94 -0.61 -18.18
N ALA A 62 11.90 -0.54 -17.36
CA ALA A 62 11.88 -1.15 -16.03
C ALA A 62 12.06 -2.69 -16.09
N ILE A 63 11.47 -3.36 -17.09
CA ILE A 63 11.66 -4.81 -17.31
C ILE A 63 13.10 -5.12 -17.67
N ASP A 64 13.70 -4.35 -18.58
CA ASP A 64 15.08 -4.54 -18.98
C ASP A 64 16.04 -4.33 -17.79
N VAL A 65 15.78 -3.31 -16.95
CA VAL A 65 16.52 -3.06 -15.70
C VAL A 65 16.35 -4.22 -14.72
N ALA A 66 15.13 -4.73 -14.55
CA ALA A 66 14.87 -5.87 -13.68
C ALA A 66 15.71 -7.10 -14.07
N LEU A 67 15.77 -7.43 -15.36
CA LEU A 67 16.56 -8.54 -15.88
C LEU A 67 18.08 -8.30 -15.70
N GLN A 68 18.53 -7.06 -15.87
CA GLN A 68 19.94 -6.71 -15.60
C GLN A 68 20.27 -6.86 -14.10
N ILE A 69 19.40 -6.40 -13.21
CA ILE A 69 19.57 -6.56 -11.76
C ILE A 69 19.64 -8.04 -11.41
N GLN A 70 18.73 -8.87 -11.93
CA GLN A 70 18.75 -10.31 -11.71
C GLN A 70 20.08 -10.92 -12.16
N SER A 71 20.54 -10.58 -13.36
CA SER A 71 21.81 -11.08 -13.91
C SER A 71 23.00 -10.66 -13.08
N TYR A 72 23.01 -9.44 -12.57
CA TYR A 72 24.13 -8.87 -11.81
C TYR A 72 24.16 -9.32 -10.34
N THR A 73 22.98 -9.41 -9.70
CA THR A 73 22.91 -9.65 -8.24
C THR A 73 22.60 -11.09 -7.87
N GLY A 74 22.00 -11.84 -8.81
CA GLY A 74 21.43 -13.17 -8.56
C GLY A 74 20.10 -13.13 -7.79
N VAL A 75 19.53 -11.94 -7.52
CA VAL A 75 18.18 -11.82 -6.94
C VAL A 75 17.15 -12.06 -8.04
N PRO A 76 16.24 -13.05 -7.90
CA PRO A 76 15.28 -13.36 -8.94
C PRO A 76 14.27 -12.23 -9.14
N VAL A 77 13.81 -12.06 -10.38
CA VAL A 77 12.71 -11.16 -10.69
C VAL A 77 11.39 -11.90 -10.88
N SER A 78 10.28 -11.24 -10.53
CA SER A 78 8.94 -11.82 -10.52
C SER A 78 7.97 -10.97 -11.36
N ALA A 79 7.43 -11.56 -12.43
CA ALA A 79 6.46 -10.89 -13.28
C ALA A 79 5.05 -10.95 -12.66
N THR A 80 4.37 -9.81 -12.58
CA THR A 80 3.03 -9.74 -12.01
C THR A 80 1.96 -9.58 -13.09
N PHE A 81 1.00 -10.51 -13.10
CA PHE A 81 -0.18 -10.51 -13.96
C PHE A 81 -1.42 -10.61 -13.07
N ASN A 82 -2.03 -9.47 -12.77
CA ASN A 82 -3.14 -9.39 -11.82
C ASN A 82 -4.50 -9.13 -12.48
N ASN A 83 -4.59 -9.06 -13.81
CA ASN A 83 -5.84 -8.76 -14.46
C ASN A 83 -6.81 -9.95 -14.40
N ILE A 84 -7.66 -9.98 -13.38
CA ILE A 84 -8.70 -10.99 -13.16
C ILE A 84 -9.94 -10.78 -14.03
N GLN A 85 -10.07 -9.64 -14.72
CA GLN A 85 -11.20 -9.35 -15.61
C GLN A 85 -11.07 -10.05 -16.96
N VAL A 86 -9.86 -10.42 -17.36
CA VAL A 86 -9.65 -11.25 -18.55
C VAL A 86 -10.26 -12.64 -18.29
N ALA A 87 -11.20 -13.04 -19.13
CA ALA A 87 -11.88 -14.33 -18.95
C ALA A 87 -10.88 -15.51 -18.99
N PRO A 88 -11.00 -16.54 -18.13
CA PRO A 88 -10.08 -17.67 -18.05
C PRO A 88 -10.30 -18.70 -19.16
N THR A 89 -10.48 -18.26 -20.41
CA THR A 89 -10.70 -19.12 -21.58
C THR A 89 -9.40 -19.80 -22.04
N GLN A 90 -9.53 -20.88 -22.82
CA GLN A 90 -8.39 -21.53 -23.45
C GLN A 90 -7.63 -20.56 -24.37
N GLN A 91 -8.36 -19.77 -25.16
CA GLN A 91 -7.74 -18.79 -26.04
C GLN A 91 -6.86 -17.78 -25.29
N ASN A 92 -7.34 -17.29 -24.14
CA ASN A 92 -6.56 -16.34 -23.32
C ASN A 92 -5.37 -17.04 -22.67
N LEU A 93 -5.52 -18.31 -22.27
CA LEU A 93 -4.39 -19.08 -21.75
C LEU A 93 -3.32 -19.31 -22.82
N ASP A 94 -3.71 -19.66 -24.04
CA ASP A 94 -2.77 -19.83 -25.18
C ASP A 94 -2.04 -18.51 -25.48
N THR A 95 -2.78 -17.41 -25.50
CA THR A 95 -2.23 -16.06 -25.65
C THR A 95 -1.24 -15.71 -24.53
N PHE A 96 -1.58 -16.04 -23.28
CA PHE A 96 -0.68 -15.84 -22.15
C PHE A 96 0.62 -16.65 -22.30
N ILE A 97 0.51 -17.93 -22.61
CA ILE A 97 1.67 -18.81 -22.78
C ILE A 97 2.59 -18.29 -23.89
N TYR A 98 1.99 -17.89 -25.03
CA TYR A 98 2.74 -17.34 -26.15
C TYR A 98 3.46 -16.03 -25.78
N ASN A 99 2.76 -15.10 -25.15
CA ASN A 99 3.30 -13.77 -24.81
C ASN A 99 4.27 -13.78 -23.63
N PHE A 100 4.14 -14.71 -22.68
CA PHE A 100 5.05 -14.82 -21.54
C PHE A 100 6.35 -15.55 -21.90
N LYS A 101 6.33 -16.40 -22.92
CA LYS A 101 7.50 -17.20 -23.30
C LYS A 101 8.79 -16.39 -23.46
N PRO A 102 8.83 -15.22 -24.12
CA PRO A 102 10.06 -14.42 -24.22
C PRO A 102 10.64 -14.01 -22.86
N MET A 103 9.80 -13.68 -21.87
CA MET A 103 10.28 -13.37 -20.50
C MET A 103 10.84 -14.60 -19.81
N TYR A 104 10.19 -15.74 -19.98
CA TYR A 104 10.70 -17.02 -19.45
C TYR A 104 12.05 -17.38 -20.06
N ASP A 105 12.18 -17.25 -21.38
CA ASP A 105 13.42 -17.50 -22.09
C ASP A 105 14.54 -16.52 -21.67
N ALA A 106 14.18 -15.28 -21.32
CA ALA A 106 15.11 -14.28 -20.77
C ALA A 106 15.50 -14.51 -19.30
N GLY A 107 14.94 -15.54 -18.65
CA GLY A 107 15.34 -15.93 -17.29
C GLY A 107 14.35 -15.60 -16.16
N VAL A 108 13.17 -15.08 -16.47
CA VAL A 108 12.11 -14.91 -15.46
C VAL A 108 11.62 -16.29 -15.01
N ARG A 109 11.74 -16.59 -13.72
CA ARG A 109 11.35 -17.89 -13.13
C ARG A 109 10.27 -17.78 -12.07
N ILE A 110 9.75 -16.58 -11.82
CA ILE A 110 8.66 -16.35 -10.87
C ILE A 110 7.59 -15.50 -11.56
N ALA A 111 6.32 -15.91 -11.48
CA ALA A 111 5.22 -15.12 -12.00
C ALA A 111 3.96 -15.26 -11.15
N THR A 112 3.23 -14.15 -10.99
CA THR A 112 1.87 -14.14 -10.45
C THR A 112 0.88 -14.40 -11.58
N ILE A 113 0.04 -15.43 -11.44
CA ILE A 113 -0.94 -15.84 -12.44
C ILE A 113 -2.36 -15.43 -11.97
N PRO A 114 -3.17 -14.78 -12.82
CA PRO A 114 -4.46 -14.22 -12.40
C PRO A 114 -5.52 -15.29 -12.16
N HIS A 115 -5.44 -16.48 -12.81
CA HIS A 115 -6.51 -17.47 -12.85
C HIS A 115 -6.09 -18.84 -12.34
N THR A 116 -6.78 -19.30 -11.31
CA THR A 116 -6.66 -20.69 -10.80
C THR A 116 -7.03 -21.72 -11.87
N HIS A 117 -8.03 -21.43 -12.73
CA HIS A 117 -8.42 -22.33 -13.83
C HIS A 117 -7.26 -22.65 -14.77
N TRP A 118 -6.43 -21.67 -15.10
CA TRP A 118 -5.26 -21.90 -15.97
C TRP A 118 -4.26 -22.87 -15.34
N MET A 119 -4.06 -22.73 -14.04
CA MET A 119 -3.19 -23.66 -13.29
C MET A 119 -3.78 -25.05 -13.20
N ALA A 120 -5.11 -25.17 -12.98
CA ALA A 120 -5.79 -26.45 -12.91
C ALA A 120 -5.70 -27.27 -14.21
N THR A 121 -5.51 -26.63 -15.38
CA THR A 121 -5.26 -27.35 -16.65
C THR A 121 -3.87 -28.01 -16.70
N GLY A 122 -2.93 -27.58 -15.86
CA GLY A 122 -1.53 -27.99 -15.89
C GLY A 122 -0.73 -27.44 -17.10
N GLN A 123 -1.35 -26.65 -18.00
CA GLN A 123 -0.69 -26.20 -19.21
C GLN A 123 0.45 -25.22 -18.93
N ILE A 124 0.30 -24.34 -17.95
CA ILE A 124 1.36 -23.40 -17.55
C ILE A 124 2.61 -24.16 -17.07
N LYS A 125 2.45 -25.14 -16.20
CA LYS A 125 3.58 -25.94 -15.71
C LYS A 125 4.22 -26.81 -16.80
N ARG A 126 3.45 -27.26 -17.79
CA ARG A 126 4.00 -27.97 -18.96
C ARG A 126 4.78 -27.02 -19.88
N ALA A 127 4.28 -25.81 -20.10
CA ALA A 127 4.96 -24.81 -20.92
C ALA A 127 6.23 -24.24 -20.23
N PHE A 128 6.16 -24.09 -18.90
CA PHE A 128 7.19 -23.45 -18.08
C PHE A 128 7.49 -24.30 -16.84
N PRO A 129 8.23 -25.43 -16.99
CA PRO A 129 8.43 -26.39 -15.91
C PRO A 129 9.12 -25.84 -14.67
N GLU A 130 10.06 -24.89 -14.86
CA GLU A 130 10.84 -24.27 -13.77
C GLU A 130 10.16 -23.03 -13.18
N LEU A 131 8.99 -22.64 -13.68
CA LEU A 131 8.29 -21.45 -13.21
C LEU A 131 7.74 -21.68 -11.80
N MET A 132 8.19 -20.88 -10.85
CA MET A 132 7.52 -20.72 -9.56
C MET A 132 6.26 -19.86 -9.76
N VAL A 133 5.10 -20.40 -9.44
CA VAL A 133 3.84 -19.73 -9.70
C VAL A 133 3.24 -19.20 -8.42
N LYS A 134 2.95 -17.89 -8.40
CA LYS A 134 2.22 -17.16 -7.36
C LYS A 134 0.76 -17.01 -7.76
N ASN A 135 -0.17 -17.07 -6.78
CA ASN A 135 -1.54 -16.58 -7.00
C ASN A 135 -1.56 -15.06 -6.92
N THR A 136 -2.60 -14.45 -7.50
CA THR A 136 -2.88 -13.04 -7.25
C THR A 136 -3.43 -12.82 -5.85
N ILE A 137 -3.04 -11.73 -5.19
CA ILE A 137 -3.58 -11.31 -3.89
C ILE A 137 -5.09 -11.03 -3.95
N LEU A 138 -5.61 -10.71 -5.15
CA LEU A 138 -7.04 -10.44 -5.38
C LEU A 138 -7.94 -11.67 -5.21
N ARG A 139 -7.38 -12.82 -4.84
CA ARG A 139 -8.13 -14.04 -4.51
C ARG A 139 -8.43 -14.18 -3.02
N ASP A 140 -7.89 -13.29 -2.18
CA ASP A 140 -8.13 -13.23 -0.74
C ASP A 140 -8.07 -14.61 -0.07
N VAL A 141 -6.97 -15.36 -0.36
CA VAL A 141 -6.78 -16.74 0.10
C VAL A 141 -6.64 -16.76 1.61
N SER A 142 -7.63 -17.32 2.31
CA SER A 142 -7.71 -17.29 3.77
C SER A 142 -7.96 -18.62 4.45
N SER A 143 -8.11 -19.73 3.70
CA SER A 143 -8.40 -21.03 4.31
C SER A 143 -7.39 -22.12 3.97
N ALA A 144 -7.13 -23.00 4.93
CA ALA A 144 -6.24 -24.14 4.76
C ALA A 144 -6.65 -25.06 3.58
N THR A 145 -7.94 -25.30 3.42
CA THR A 145 -8.46 -26.15 2.32
C THR A 145 -8.18 -25.53 0.96
N GLU A 146 -8.36 -24.21 0.84
CA GLU A 146 -8.06 -23.49 -0.39
C GLU A 146 -6.58 -23.58 -0.75
N ILE A 147 -5.70 -23.39 0.23
CA ILE A 147 -4.25 -23.51 0.04
C ILE A 147 -3.86 -24.91 -0.44
N VAL A 148 -4.41 -25.96 0.17
CA VAL A 148 -4.18 -27.35 -0.25
C VAL A 148 -4.60 -27.55 -1.72
N ASN A 149 -5.72 -26.98 -2.12
CA ASN A 149 -6.19 -27.08 -3.51
C ASN A 149 -5.30 -26.28 -4.48
N LEU A 150 -4.88 -25.07 -4.10
CA LEU A 150 -3.94 -24.29 -4.90
C LEU A 150 -2.60 -25.04 -5.09
N ALA A 151 -2.07 -25.65 -4.04
CA ALA A 151 -0.87 -26.47 -4.12
C ALA A 151 -1.03 -27.68 -5.07
N LYS A 152 -2.20 -28.33 -5.07
CA LYS A 152 -2.55 -29.42 -6.02
C LYS A 152 -2.55 -28.92 -7.47
N TYR A 153 -3.05 -27.69 -7.72
CA TYR A 153 -3.09 -27.09 -9.05
C TYR A 153 -1.74 -26.58 -9.53
N GLY A 154 -0.71 -26.62 -8.70
CA GLY A 154 0.65 -26.25 -9.11
C GLY A 154 1.12 -24.87 -8.69
N PHE A 155 0.39 -24.19 -7.81
CA PHE A 155 0.93 -23.00 -7.17
C PHE A 155 2.04 -23.40 -6.18
N ASP A 156 3.10 -22.62 -6.16
CA ASP A 156 4.28 -22.84 -5.34
C ASP A 156 4.44 -21.78 -4.25
N TYR A 157 3.81 -20.63 -4.46
CA TYR A 157 3.90 -19.47 -3.60
C TYR A 157 2.51 -18.83 -3.48
N ILE A 158 2.02 -18.72 -2.26
CA ILE A 158 0.67 -18.26 -1.97
C ILE A 158 0.72 -16.87 -1.33
N ASN A 159 0.21 -15.87 -2.05
CA ASN A 159 -0.13 -14.59 -1.46
C ASN A 159 -1.43 -14.80 -0.69
N ILE A 160 -1.36 -14.80 0.64
CA ILE A 160 -2.52 -14.97 1.51
C ILE A 160 -3.23 -13.63 1.73
N ASP A 161 -4.48 -13.72 2.16
CA ASP A 161 -5.30 -12.55 2.45
C ASP A 161 -4.58 -11.62 3.45
N ARG A 162 -4.61 -10.33 3.16
CA ARG A 162 -4.01 -9.28 3.98
C ARG A 162 -4.60 -9.20 5.38
N ASP A 163 -5.89 -9.49 5.53
CA ASP A 163 -6.58 -9.42 6.80
C ASP A 163 -6.08 -10.44 7.82
N LEU A 164 -5.42 -11.51 7.34
CA LEU A 164 -4.85 -12.54 8.21
C LEU A 164 -3.70 -12.03 9.09
N MET A 165 -3.14 -10.86 8.81
CA MET A 165 -2.17 -10.25 9.74
C MET A 165 -2.74 -9.99 11.13
N ARG A 166 -4.07 -9.96 11.26
CA ARG A 166 -4.79 -9.81 12.53
C ARG A 166 -5.59 -11.05 12.93
N ASP A 167 -5.23 -12.22 12.38
CA ASP A 167 -5.84 -13.52 12.71
C ASP A 167 -4.76 -14.60 12.84
N ARG A 168 -4.08 -14.64 13.98
CA ARG A 168 -3.03 -15.62 14.27
C ARG A 168 -3.57 -17.05 14.35
N ASP A 169 -4.81 -17.22 14.77
CA ASP A 169 -5.43 -18.56 14.83
C ASP A 169 -5.54 -19.16 13.44
N THR A 170 -5.97 -18.38 12.46
CA THR A 170 -6.02 -18.82 11.07
C THR A 170 -4.61 -19.03 10.52
N LEU A 171 -3.65 -18.15 10.77
CA LEU A 171 -2.27 -18.34 10.31
C LEU A 171 -1.65 -19.65 10.83
N LEU A 172 -1.88 -20.01 12.09
CA LEU A 172 -1.42 -21.30 12.64
C LEU A 172 -2.03 -22.49 11.89
N ARG A 173 -3.30 -22.41 11.50
CA ARG A 173 -3.94 -23.45 10.66
C ARG A 173 -3.33 -23.50 9.25
N LEU A 174 -3.00 -22.35 8.67
CA LEU A 174 -2.31 -22.31 7.37
C LEU A 174 -0.90 -22.89 7.46
N LYS A 175 -0.17 -22.67 8.55
CA LYS A 175 1.13 -23.29 8.81
C LYS A 175 0.99 -24.83 8.85
N GLN A 176 -0.01 -25.35 9.56
CA GLN A 176 -0.29 -26.79 9.58
C GLN A 176 -0.60 -27.34 8.17
N ALA A 177 -1.37 -26.58 7.36
CA ALA A 177 -1.62 -26.98 5.98
C ALA A 177 -0.35 -27.02 5.13
N LYS A 178 0.59 -26.10 5.33
CA LYS A 178 1.89 -26.10 4.66
C LYS A 178 2.71 -27.35 5.00
N GLU A 179 2.76 -27.71 6.27
CA GLU A 179 3.43 -28.93 6.74
C GLU A 179 2.76 -30.17 6.13
N TRP A 180 1.44 -30.24 6.15
CA TRP A 180 0.68 -31.33 5.54
C TRP A 180 0.94 -31.45 4.03
N ILE A 181 1.01 -30.34 3.29
CA ILE A 181 1.33 -30.31 1.85
C ILE A 181 2.75 -30.86 1.61
N LYS A 182 3.69 -30.48 2.44
CA LYS A 182 5.07 -30.98 2.36
C LYS A 182 5.14 -32.51 2.57
N GLU A 183 4.42 -33.01 3.57
CA GLU A 183 4.38 -34.45 3.89
C GLU A 183 3.64 -35.27 2.81
N ASN A 184 2.51 -34.78 2.29
CA ASN A 184 1.65 -35.56 1.42
C ASN A 184 1.91 -35.35 -0.08
N PHE A 185 2.44 -34.18 -0.48
CA PHE A 185 2.72 -33.86 -1.89
C PHE A 185 4.20 -33.68 -2.18
N GLY A 186 5.07 -33.68 -1.17
CA GLY A 186 6.49 -33.40 -1.32
C GLY A 186 6.78 -31.96 -1.80
N LYS A 187 5.83 -31.05 -1.61
CA LYS A 187 5.94 -29.65 -2.05
C LYS A 187 6.27 -28.73 -0.88
N ASP A 188 7.29 -27.89 -1.07
CA ASP A 188 7.66 -26.83 -0.14
C ASP A 188 7.08 -25.50 -0.65
N ILE A 189 5.81 -25.22 -0.32
CA ILE A 189 5.14 -23.98 -0.72
C ILE A 189 5.54 -22.81 0.18
N LYS A 190 5.48 -21.61 -0.38
CA LYS A 190 5.81 -20.36 0.34
C LYS A 190 4.55 -19.54 0.59
N TYR A 191 4.50 -18.87 1.75
CA TYR A 191 3.47 -17.89 2.08
C TYR A 191 4.01 -16.48 2.08
N SER A 192 3.24 -15.57 1.51
CA SER A 192 3.52 -14.15 1.54
C SER A 192 2.38 -13.39 2.16
N LEU A 193 2.71 -12.45 3.03
CA LEU A 193 1.80 -11.48 3.60
C LEU A 193 2.16 -10.08 3.09
N LEU A 194 1.16 -9.22 2.87
CA LEU A 194 1.42 -7.83 2.51
C LEU A 194 1.98 -7.07 3.73
N GLY A 195 2.99 -6.23 3.49
CA GLY A 195 3.69 -5.55 4.58
C GLY A 195 3.14 -4.17 4.93
N ASN A 196 3.04 -3.30 3.94
CA ASN A 196 2.77 -1.87 4.14
C ASN A 196 1.83 -1.27 3.07
N GLU A 197 0.72 -1.94 2.77
CA GLU A 197 -0.22 -1.48 1.73
C GLU A 197 -1.04 -0.26 2.16
N GLY A 198 -1.34 -0.14 3.44
CA GLY A 198 -2.15 0.93 3.99
C GLY A 198 -3.64 0.81 3.68
N CYS A 199 -4.10 -0.35 3.21
CA CYS A 199 -5.53 -0.59 2.97
C CYS A 199 -6.28 -0.85 4.27
N LEU A 200 -7.56 -0.45 4.30
CA LEU A 200 -8.43 -0.77 5.42
C LEU A 200 -8.66 -2.28 5.48
N GLY A 201 -8.58 -2.85 6.68
CA GLY A 201 -8.95 -4.26 6.89
C GLY A 201 -10.43 -4.48 6.61
N SER A 202 -10.75 -5.61 6.02
CA SER A 202 -12.12 -5.99 5.60
C SER A 202 -12.81 -4.92 4.75
N CYS A 203 -12.04 -4.30 3.85
CA CYS A 203 -12.54 -3.23 3.00
C CYS A 203 -13.58 -3.75 2.00
N PRO A 204 -14.84 -3.26 2.05
CA PRO A 204 -15.89 -3.73 1.15
C PRO A 204 -15.69 -3.27 -0.30
N MET A 205 -14.85 -2.24 -0.51
CA MET A 205 -14.61 -1.62 -1.82
C MET A 205 -13.41 -2.23 -2.55
N MET A 206 -12.77 -3.26 -1.99
CA MET A 206 -11.47 -3.75 -2.49
C MET A 206 -11.54 -4.20 -3.94
N VAL A 207 -12.53 -5.02 -4.29
CA VAL A 207 -12.67 -5.58 -5.65
C VAL A 207 -12.94 -4.47 -6.66
N GLU A 208 -13.90 -3.60 -6.38
CA GLU A 208 -14.24 -2.48 -7.27
C GLU A 208 -13.07 -1.51 -7.42
N HIS A 209 -12.31 -1.26 -6.35
CA HIS A 209 -11.12 -0.43 -6.42
C HIS A 209 -10.06 -1.00 -7.37
N PHE A 210 -9.81 -2.30 -7.30
CA PHE A 210 -8.88 -2.95 -8.22
C PHE A 210 -9.41 -2.99 -9.66
N GLU A 211 -10.70 -3.23 -9.85
CA GLU A 211 -11.35 -3.16 -11.18
C GLU A 211 -11.27 -1.76 -11.76
N TYR A 212 -11.53 -0.74 -10.95
CA TYR A 212 -11.39 0.65 -11.35
C TYR A 212 -9.96 0.99 -11.79
N ASN A 213 -8.96 0.58 -11.02
CA ASN A 213 -7.57 0.81 -11.36
C ASN A 213 -7.17 0.13 -12.69
N ASN A 214 -7.77 -1.02 -13.03
CA ASN A 214 -7.56 -1.67 -14.32
C ASN A 214 -8.09 -0.90 -15.51
N THR A 215 -9.20 -0.21 -15.33
CA THR A 215 -9.85 0.55 -16.40
C THR A 215 -9.30 1.96 -16.54
N ARG A 216 -8.36 2.33 -15.67
CA ARG A 216 -7.80 3.67 -15.53
C ARG A 216 -6.69 3.99 -16.53
N GLU A 217 -6.66 3.34 -17.69
CA GLU A 217 -5.70 3.65 -18.75
C GLU A 217 -6.06 4.94 -19.48
N GLY A 218 -5.17 5.91 -19.47
CA GLY A 218 -5.33 7.17 -20.18
C GLY A 218 -6.47 8.03 -19.64
N ASN A 219 -7.52 8.19 -20.41
CA ASN A 219 -8.73 8.93 -20.03
C ASN A 219 -9.70 7.99 -19.30
N ALA A 220 -9.39 7.62 -18.07
CA ALA A 220 -10.24 6.75 -17.28
C ALA A 220 -11.70 7.22 -17.30
N PRO A 221 -12.66 6.36 -17.58
CA PRO A 221 -14.05 6.70 -17.40
C PRO A 221 -14.26 7.09 -15.95
N GLN A 222 -14.84 8.24 -15.70
CA GLN A 222 -15.32 8.57 -14.37
C GLN A 222 -16.56 7.73 -14.13
N TYR A 223 -16.47 6.78 -13.22
CA TYR A 223 -17.64 5.98 -12.82
C TYR A 223 -18.71 6.81 -12.15
N PHE A 224 -18.30 7.93 -11.53
CA PHE A 224 -19.17 8.88 -10.87
C PHE A 224 -18.76 10.31 -11.23
N ASN A 225 -19.67 11.26 -11.09
CA ASN A 225 -19.40 12.68 -11.32
C ASN A 225 -18.48 13.29 -10.25
N ASP A 226 -18.35 12.63 -9.09
CA ASP A 226 -17.46 13.04 -8.02
C ASP A 226 -16.09 12.36 -8.10
N PRO A 227 -15.04 12.94 -7.50
CA PRO A 227 -13.73 12.31 -7.43
C PRO A 227 -13.80 10.95 -6.69
N ILE A 228 -13.75 9.88 -7.43
CA ILE A 228 -13.86 8.50 -6.93
C ILE A 228 -12.89 8.18 -5.80
N SER A 229 -11.70 8.77 -5.84
CA SER A 229 -10.71 8.59 -4.76
C SER A 229 -11.24 8.95 -3.37
N ARG A 230 -12.22 9.84 -3.29
CA ARG A 230 -12.84 10.22 -2.00
C ARG A 230 -14.06 9.39 -1.66
N VAL A 231 -14.75 8.85 -2.68
CA VAL A 231 -15.99 8.08 -2.49
C VAL A 231 -15.67 6.59 -2.31
N SER A 232 -14.63 6.10 -2.95
CA SER A 232 -14.31 4.67 -3.00
C SER A 232 -13.34 4.18 -1.93
N CYS A 233 -12.66 5.06 -1.21
CA CYS A 233 -11.73 4.65 -0.15
C CYS A 233 -12.18 5.13 1.23
N PRO A 234 -12.71 4.24 2.09
CA PRO A 234 -13.11 4.59 3.46
C PRO A 234 -11.98 5.19 4.30
N LYS A 235 -10.72 4.94 3.93
CA LYS A 235 -9.54 5.55 4.57
C LYS A 235 -9.55 7.09 4.52
N TRP A 236 -10.23 7.66 3.53
CA TRP A 236 -10.36 9.10 3.38
C TRP A 236 -11.59 9.69 4.07
N ASP A 237 -12.34 8.86 4.83
CA ASP A 237 -13.44 9.35 5.64
C ASP A 237 -12.86 10.16 6.81
N VAL A 238 -12.97 11.49 6.68
CA VAL A 238 -12.54 12.43 7.73
C VAL A 238 -13.38 12.32 9.01
N GLN A 239 -14.51 11.59 8.97
CA GLN A 239 -15.36 11.35 10.12
C GLN A 239 -14.89 10.18 10.98
N ASP A 240 -13.99 9.33 10.44
CA ASP A 240 -13.35 8.25 11.20
C ASP A 240 -11.85 8.51 11.37
N PRO A 241 -11.45 9.31 12.35
CA PRO A 241 -10.04 9.59 12.62
C PRO A 241 -9.25 8.36 13.09
N ALA A 242 -9.92 7.31 13.60
CA ALA A 242 -9.30 6.06 14.01
C ALA A 242 -9.03 5.09 12.84
N VAL A 243 -9.38 5.47 11.61
CA VAL A 243 -9.25 4.61 10.42
C VAL A 243 -7.84 4.06 10.23
N HIS A 244 -6.81 4.84 10.54
CA HIS A 244 -5.41 4.42 10.41
C HIS A 244 -5.02 3.28 11.37
N LEU A 245 -5.70 3.13 12.50
CA LEU A 245 -5.51 1.98 13.40
C LEU A 245 -6.20 0.71 12.89
N LYS A 246 -7.04 0.82 11.86
CA LYS A 246 -7.85 -0.26 11.28
C LYS A 246 -7.28 -0.74 9.93
N THR A 247 -6.08 -0.30 9.57
CA THR A 247 -5.43 -0.73 8.33
C THR A 247 -4.90 -2.16 8.43
N ALA A 248 -4.91 -2.85 7.28
CA ALA A 248 -4.30 -4.15 7.11
C ALA A 248 -2.80 -3.99 6.78
N ASP A 249 -2.08 -3.34 7.69
CA ASP A 249 -0.63 -3.22 7.66
C ASP A 249 0.00 -4.06 8.77
N LEU A 250 1.24 -4.50 8.56
CA LEU A 250 1.99 -5.15 9.61
C LEU A 250 2.19 -4.19 10.80
N PRO A 251 2.15 -4.70 12.02
CA PRO A 251 2.45 -3.90 13.21
C PRO A 251 3.83 -3.25 13.09
N PRO A 252 4.05 -2.07 13.69
CA PRO A 252 5.31 -1.33 13.53
C PRO A 252 6.49 -1.90 14.34
N TRP A 253 6.33 -3.01 15.04
CA TRP A 253 7.38 -3.60 15.87
C TRP A 253 8.03 -4.78 15.17
N LYS A 254 9.34 -4.80 15.13
CA LYS A 254 10.15 -5.85 14.50
C LYS A 254 9.84 -7.24 15.06
N GLU A 255 9.65 -7.36 16.36
CA GLU A 255 9.34 -8.64 17.00
C GLU A 255 8.03 -9.26 16.50
N ASP A 256 7.04 -8.43 16.12
CA ASP A 256 5.80 -8.94 15.52
C ASP A 256 6.06 -9.51 14.12
N TRP A 257 6.95 -8.92 13.35
CA TRP A 257 7.35 -9.46 12.04
C TRP A 257 8.13 -10.77 12.19
N GLU A 258 9.01 -10.84 13.19
CA GLU A 258 9.73 -12.07 13.53
C GLU A 258 8.78 -13.18 13.97
N GLU A 259 7.71 -12.87 14.72
CA GLU A 259 6.65 -13.81 15.10
C GLU A 259 5.96 -14.39 13.85
N PHE A 260 5.63 -13.56 12.85
CA PHE A 260 5.04 -14.03 11.60
C PHE A 260 5.94 -15.04 10.87
N ILE A 261 7.23 -14.81 10.86
CA ILE A 261 8.21 -15.69 10.18
C ILE A 261 8.43 -16.98 10.98
N ASN A 262 8.77 -16.84 12.26
CA ASN A 262 9.24 -17.95 13.08
C ASN A 262 8.10 -18.86 13.55
N ASP A 263 6.97 -18.24 13.93
CA ASP A 263 5.89 -18.94 14.62
C ASP A 263 4.66 -19.18 13.75
N LEU A 264 4.34 -18.27 12.83
CA LEU A 264 3.10 -18.29 12.05
C LEU A 264 3.26 -18.81 10.62
N GLY A 265 4.49 -19.13 10.21
CA GLY A 265 4.77 -19.82 8.94
C GLY A 265 4.79 -18.92 7.69
N ILE A 266 4.89 -17.61 7.87
CA ILE A 266 5.08 -16.67 6.76
C ILE A 266 6.54 -16.74 6.30
N ASP A 267 6.77 -16.84 4.99
CA ASP A 267 8.12 -16.88 4.43
C ASP A 267 8.61 -15.52 3.95
N THR A 268 7.66 -14.69 3.48
CA THR A 268 8.03 -13.39 2.89
C THR A 268 7.00 -12.31 3.19
N PHE A 269 7.48 -11.09 3.28
CA PHE A 269 6.66 -9.89 3.26
C PHE A 269 6.72 -9.22 1.90
N LYS A 270 5.56 -9.07 1.27
CA LYS A 270 5.45 -8.34 0.01
C LYS A 270 5.28 -6.85 0.33
N MET A 271 6.29 -6.08 -0.03
CA MET A 271 6.35 -4.66 0.25
C MET A 271 5.75 -3.83 -0.88
N HIS A 272 5.25 -2.64 -0.58
CA HIS A 272 4.70 -1.68 -1.53
C HIS A 272 5.76 -0.72 -2.09
N GLY A 273 5.42 0.04 -3.14
CA GLY A 273 6.29 1.04 -3.75
C GLY A 273 6.25 1.07 -5.28
N ARG A 274 5.35 0.30 -5.93
CA ARG A 274 5.11 0.44 -7.38
C ARG A 274 4.33 1.70 -7.72
N GLU A 275 3.42 2.06 -6.86
CA GLU A 275 2.46 3.16 -7.03
C GLU A 275 3.13 4.54 -6.90
N ALA A 276 4.15 4.65 -6.06
CA ALA A 276 4.86 5.90 -5.83
C ALA A 276 6.33 5.66 -5.48
N VAL A 277 7.20 6.54 -5.94
CA VAL A 277 8.65 6.45 -5.66
C VAL A 277 8.92 6.63 -4.16
N SER A 278 8.21 7.53 -3.48
CA SER A 278 8.31 7.72 -2.02
C SER A 278 8.05 6.43 -1.25
N ARG A 279 7.04 5.65 -1.66
CA ARG A 279 6.72 4.36 -1.04
C ARG A 279 7.80 3.31 -1.27
N LEU A 280 8.51 3.37 -2.40
CA LEU A 280 9.66 2.50 -2.62
C LEU A 280 10.80 2.87 -1.64
N TYR A 281 11.06 4.15 -1.43
CA TYR A 281 12.08 4.59 -0.46
C TYR A 281 11.71 4.22 0.98
N GLU A 282 10.43 4.30 1.37
CA GLU A 282 9.95 3.78 2.66
C GLU A 282 10.25 2.28 2.80
N THR A 283 10.00 1.50 1.75
CA THR A 283 10.32 0.07 1.73
C THR A 283 11.83 -0.17 1.86
N MET A 284 12.65 0.58 1.14
CA MET A 284 14.11 0.48 1.24
C MET A 284 14.59 0.81 2.66
N GLU A 285 14.04 1.87 3.28
CA GLU A 285 14.40 2.23 4.65
C GLU A 285 13.93 1.19 5.68
N THR A 286 12.75 0.60 5.48
CA THR A 286 12.27 -0.52 6.31
C THR A 286 13.27 -1.68 6.31
N ILE A 287 13.82 -2.03 5.14
CA ILE A 287 14.81 -3.11 5.02
C ILE A 287 16.14 -2.73 5.66
N ARG A 288 16.58 -1.47 5.52
CA ARG A 288 17.78 -0.97 6.21
C ARG A 288 17.65 -1.06 7.73
N LYS A 289 16.49 -0.63 8.25
CA LYS A 289 16.19 -0.72 9.70
C LYS A 289 16.17 -2.18 10.17
N TRP A 290 15.56 -3.06 9.37
CA TRP A 290 15.55 -4.50 9.66
C TRP A 290 16.97 -5.05 9.81
N ASP A 291 17.84 -4.77 8.85
CA ASP A 291 19.23 -5.26 8.83
C ASP A 291 20.04 -4.72 10.03
N ARG A 292 19.83 -3.44 10.38
CA ARG A 292 20.48 -2.78 11.52
C ARG A 292 19.89 -3.16 12.88
N ASN A 293 18.85 -4.00 12.90
CA ASN A 293 18.09 -4.35 14.12
C ASN A 293 17.46 -3.14 14.82
N GLU A 294 16.98 -2.18 14.04
CA GLU A 294 16.26 -1.00 14.49
C GLU A 294 14.75 -1.24 14.46
N GLU A 295 13.99 -0.45 15.21
CA GLU A 295 12.52 -0.50 15.15
C GLU A 295 12.00 -0.10 13.76
N ILE A 296 11.05 -0.88 13.24
CA ILE A 296 10.44 -0.67 11.93
C ILE A 296 9.23 0.26 12.09
N ILE A 297 9.42 1.45 12.61
CA ILE A 297 8.32 2.41 12.68
C ILE A 297 8.15 3.05 11.30
N VAL A 298 7.00 2.83 10.69
CA VAL A 298 6.58 3.56 9.49
C VAL A 298 6.26 4.99 9.92
N GLU A 299 6.92 5.98 9.33
CA GLU A 299 6.91 7.38 9.76
C GLU A 299 5.50 7.93 10.03
N GLY A 300 4.52 7.64 9.16
CA GLY A 300 3.14 8.06 9.38
C GLY A 300 2.46 7.43 10.58
N PHE A 301 2.85 6.21 10.96
CA PHE A 301 2.30 5.52 12.10
C PHE A 301 2.89 6.02 13.43
N GLU A 302 4.15 6.40 13.45
CA GLU A 302 4.79 7.00 14.62
C GLU A 302 4.14 8.34 14.99
N THR A 303 3.96 9.23 14.04
CA THR A 303 3.24 10.49 14.24
C THR A 303 1.86 10.23 14.81
N TYR A 304 1.16 9.25 14.25
CA TYR A 304 -0.17 8.88 14.67
C TYR A 304 -0.21 8.28 16.09
N LEU A 305 0.73 7.40 16.44
CA LEU A 305 0.87 6.88 17.80
C LEU A 305 1.16 8.00 18.82
N ASN A 306 2.00 8.95 18.44
CA ASN A 306 2.35 10.10 19.30
C ASN A 306 1.15 11.04 19.48
N GLU A 307 0.35 11.24 18.46
CA GLU A 307 -0.84 12.10 18.50
C GLU A 307 -2.01 11.49 19.26
N THR A 308 -2.12 10.17 19.35
CA THR A 308 -3.28 9.48 19.93
C THR A 308 -3.21 9.18 21.41
N ASN A 309 -2.17 9.65 22.14
CA ASN A 309 -1.92 9.27 23.54
C ASN A 309 -1.86 7.76 23.81
N LEU A 310 -1.58 6.95 22.78
CA LEU A 310 -1.26 5.54 22.99
C LEU A 310 -0.04 5.35 23.87
N ILE A 311 0.79 6.40 24.02
CA ILE A 311 1.94 6.46 24.93
C ILE A 311 1.50 6.47 26.41
N GLU A 312 0.36 7.06 26.75
CA GLU A 312 -0.14 7.09 28.13
C GLU A 312 -0.90 5.83 28.53
N LYS A 313 -1.42 5.08 27.54
CA LYS A 313 -1.97 3.73 27.76
C LYS A 313 -0.93 2.73 27.30
N PRO A 314 -0.85 1.55 27.97
CA PRO A 314 0.11 0.55 27.52
C PRO A 314 -0.17 0.25 26.04
N ILE A 315 0.66 0.77 25.15
CA ILE A 315 0.65 0.48 23.72
C ILE A 315 0.60 -1.04 23.49
N ASN A 316 1.18 -1.78 24.42
CA ASN A 316 1.12 -3.23 24.50
C ASN A 316 -0.31 -3.77 24.53
N VAL A 317 -1.26 -3.07 25.16
CA VAL A 317 -2.68 -3.51 25.17
C VAL A 317 -3.29 -3.45 23.78
N TRP A 318 -3.00 -2.41 23.02
CA TRP A 318 -3.44 -2.32 21.61
C TRP A 318 -2.70 -3.34 20.74
N ARG A 319 -1.39 -3.46 20.91
CA ARG A 319 -0.55 -4.44 20.22
C ARG A 319 -1.05 -5.87 20.44
N ASP A 320 -1.36 -6.24 21.68
CA ASP A 320 -1.90 -7.56 21.98
C ASP A 320 -3.30 -7.76 21.39
N LYS A 321 -4.13 -6.73 21.41
CA LYS A 321 -5.49 -6.80 20.89
C LYS A 321 -5.53 -6.99 19.38
N ILE A 322 -4.65 -6.32 18.61
CA ILE A 322 -4.64 -6.45 17.15
C ILE A 322 -4.13 -7.80 16.66
N LYS A 323 -3.50 -8.59 17.52
CA LYS A 323 -2.99 -9.94 17.18
C LYS A 323 -4.09 -10.87 16.66
N ASN A 324 -5.29 -10.79 17.21
CA ASN A 324 -6.46 -11.63 16.88
C ASN A 324 -7.76 -10.83 16.85
N CYS A 325 -7.73 -9.57 16.44
CA CYS A 325 -8.96 -8.77 16.38
C CYS A 325 -9.82 -9.08 15.17
N LYS A 326 -9.27 -9.73 14.14
CA LYS A 326 -9.97 -10.17 12.91
C LYS A 326 -10.75 -9.07 12.21
N PHE A 327 -10.40 -7.81 12.50
CA PHE A 327 -11.13 -6.63 12.05
C PHE A 327 -12.63 -6.60 12.44
N ASP A 328 -13.02 -7.26 13.54
CA ASP A 328 -14.37 -7.17 14.10
C ASP A 328 -14.64 -5.78 14.73
N CYS A 329 -14.37 -4.73 13.96
CA CYS A 329 -14.40 -3.33 14.41
C CYS A 329 -15.81 -2.89 14.84
N TRP A 330 -16.84 -3.42 14.19
CA TRP A 330 -18.24 -3.11 14.46
C TRP A 330 -18.66 -3.48 15.90
N GLU A 331 -18.12 -4.55 16.46
CA GLU A 331 -18.39 -4.98 17.81
C GLU A 331 -17.37 -4.42 18.82
N CYS A 332 -16.09 -4.48 18.45
CA CYS A 332 -14.97 -4.17 19.32
C CYS A 332 -14.85 -2.68 19.66
N GLN A 333 -14.92 -1.79 18.66
CA GLN A 333 -14.79 -0.31 18.76
C GLN A 333 -13.58 0.16 19.60
N TYR A 334 -12.56 -0.67 19.79
CA TYR A 334 -11.43 -0.35 20.65
C TYR A 334 -10.57 0.76 20.07
N CYS A 335 -10.29 0.72 18.78
CA CYS A 335 -9.51 1.76 18.09
C CYS A 335 -10.20 3.12 18.17
N ASP A 336 -11.53 3.18 18.02
CA ASP A 336 -12.32 4.40 18.17
C ASP A 336 -12.24 4.99 19.59
N LYS A 337 -12.25 4.11 20.60
CA LYS A 337 -12.13 4.53 22.01
C LYS A 337 -10.75 5.08 22.34
N ILE A 338 -9.69 4.52 21.76
CA ILE A 338 -8.32 5.02 21.95
C ILE A 338 -8.19 6.41 21.34
N TYR A 339 -8.76 6.63 20.17
CA TYR A 339 -8.69 7.93 19.50
C TYR A 339 -9.49 9.01 20.23
N LYS A 340 -10.67 8.67 20.76
CA LYS A 340 -11.55 9.62 21.49
C LYS A 340 -10.92 10.25 22.73
N VAL A 341 -9.85 9.68 23.27
CA VAL A 341 -9.17 10.23 24.46
C VAL A 341 -8.46 11.57 24.18
N LYS A 342 -8.17 11.90 22.90
CA LYS A 342 -7.65 13.23 22.56
C LYS A 342 -8.73 14.25 22.20
N SER A 343 -9.95 13.81 21.93
CA SER A 343 -11.06 14.70 21.60
C SER A 343 -11.71 15.39 22.81
N ASP A 344 -11.18 15.19 24.00
CA ASP A 344 -11.55 15.96 25.21
C ASP A 344 -10.94 17.38 25.22
N ILE A 345 -10.29 17.79 24.15
CA ILE A 345 -9.99 19.21 23.93
C ILE A 345 -11.33 19.93 23.70
N ASP A 346 -11.66 20.81 24.62
CA ASP A 346 -12.84 21.66 24.44
C ASP A 346 -12.62 22.62 23.26
N HIS A 347 -13.19 22.27 22.14
CA HIS A 347 -13.15 23.09 20.93
C HIS A 347 -14.21 24.19 20.91
N SER A 348 -14.97 24.38 21.99
CA SER A 348 -16.10 25.34 22.02
C SER A 348 -15.65 26.76 21.69
N GLU A 349 -14.50 27.20 22.23
CA GLU A 349 -13.94 28.52 21.92
C GLU A 349 -13.48 28.62 20.45
N LEU A 350 -12.83 27.58 19.91
CA LEU A 350 -12.42 27.54 18.50
C LEU A 350 -13.64 27.53 17.55
N ILE A 351 -14.67 26.75 17.87
CA ILE A 351 -15.91 26.72 17.10
C ILE A 351 -16.60 28.08 17.13
N LYS A 352 -16.65 28.71 18.31
CA LYS A 352 -17.22 30.06 18.47
C LYS A 352 -16.42 31.07 17.64
N HIS A 353 -15.10 31.11 17.79
CA HIS A 353 -14.22 31.99 17.03
C HIS A 353 -14.37 31.82 15.51
N THR A 354 -14.39 30.57 15.04
CA THR A 354 -14.58 30.25 13.62
C THR A 354 -15.95 30.67 13.12
N SER A 355 -17.01 30.43 13.90
CA SER A 355 -18.38 30.84 13.55
C SER A 355 -18.51 32.38 13.45
N GLU A 356 -17.91 33.09 14.38
CA GLU A 356 -17.86 34.56 14.36
C GLU A 356 -17.06 35.09 13.16
N ALA A 357 -15.92 34.46 12.83
CA ALA A 357 -15.13 34.83 11.66
C ALA A 357 -15.90 34.60 10.35
N ILE A 358 -16.61 33.46 10.25
CA ILE A 358 -17.48 33.17 9.09
C ILE A 358 -18.60 34.23 8.97
N ALA A 359 -19.22 34.58 10.09
CA ALA A 359 -20.28 35.61 10.10
C ALA A 359 -19.73 36.98 9.65
N ARG A 360 -18.56 37.40 10.14
CA ARG A 360 -17.88 38.64 9.73
C ARG A 360 -17.50 38.65 8.26
N SER A 361 -17.12 37.48 7.69
CA SER A 361 -16.70 37.34 6.30
C SER A 361 -17.87 37.28 5.30
N GLY A 362 -19.11 37.35 5.76
CA GLY A 362 -20.30 37.36 4.91
C GLY A 362 -20.31 38.49 3.89
N VAL A 363 -19.74 39.65 4.24
CA VAL A 363 -19.48 40.76 3.32
C VAL A 363 -17.97 40.89 3.09
N PRO A 364 -17.47 40.70 1.88
CA PRO A 364 -16.02 40.84 1.59
C PRO A 364 -15.53 42.25 1.87
N THR A 365 -14.66 42.42 2.87
CA THR A 365 -14.02 43.69 3.25
C THR A 365 -12.58 43.78 2.85
N ILE A 366 -11.93 42.63 2.59
CA ILE A 366 -10.55 42.57 2.14
C ILE A 366 -10.53 42.24 0.65
N ASN A 367 -9.91 43.12 -0.10
CA ASN A 367 -9.64 42.92 -1.53
C ASN A 367 -8.26 43.48 -1.82
N LEU A 368 -7.26 42.63 -1.91
CA LEU A 368 -5.89 42.97 -2.21
C LEU A 368 -5.65 42.79 -3.70
N ASP A 369 -5.01 43.77 -4.31
CA ASP A 369 -4.58 43.70 -5.72
C ASP A 369 -3.24 42.92 -5.82
N ILE A 370 -3.30 41.66 -5.33
CA ILE A 370 -2.17 40.75 -5.41
C ILE A 370 -2.64 39.52 -6.20
N PRO A 371 -1.97 39.18 -7.31
CA PRO A 371 -2.31 38.00 -8.10
C PRO A 371 -2.28 36.73 -7.24
N GLY A 372 -3.30 35.91 -7.32
CA GLY A 372 -3.39 34.67 -6.55
C GLY A 372 -4.65 33.88 -6.88
N LEU A 373 -4.72 32.65 -6.41
CA LEU A 373 -5.86 31.75 -6.60
C LEU A 373 -6.96 31.95 -5.51
N THR A 374 -7.02 33.11 -4.91
CA THR A 374 -7.94 33.42 -3.80
C THR A 374 -8.90 34.55 -4.14
N SER A 375 -10.14 34.44 -3.68
CA SER A 375 -11.13 35.49 -3.83
C SER A 375 -11.12 36.45 -2.63
N SER A 376 -11.68 37.66 -2.81
CA SER A 376 -11.85 38.63 -1.73
C SER A 376 -12.63 38.08 -0.54
N ARG A 377 -13.57 37.15 -0.78
CA ARG A 377 -14.32 36.46 0.28
C ARG A 377 -13.42 35.55 1.10
N VAL A 378 -12.53 34.79 0.47
CA VAL A 378 -11.57 33.93 1.15
C VAL A 378 -10.53 34.79 1.90
N GLN A 379 -10.04 35.86 1.30
CA GLN A 379 -9.13 36.81 1.96
C GLN A 379 -9.76 37.43 3.22
N THR A 380 -11.03 37.83 3.15
CA THR A 380 -11.77 38.36 4.31
C THR A 380 -11.98 37.32 5.40
N LEU A 381 -12.26 36.08 5.03
CA LEU A 381 -12.39 34.98 5.99
C LEU A 381 -11.08 34.71 6.71
N LEU A 382 -9.98 34.59 5.99
CA LEU A 382 -8.64 34.35 6.57
C LEU A 382 -8.22 35.48 7.50
N ASN A 383 -8.43 36.72 7.09
CA ASN A 383 -8.19 37.89 7.94
C ASN A 383 -9.02 37.85 9.23
N SER A 384 -10.31 37.48 9.14
CA SER A 384 -11.20 37.37 10.28
C SER A 384 -10.83 36.22 11.23
N LEU A 385 -10.35 35.12 10.69
CA LEU A 385 -9.85 33.99 11.48
C LEU A 385 -8.58 34.34 12.25
N ALA A 386 -7.76 35.20 11.69
CA ALA A 386 -6.49 35.64 12.27
C ALA A 386 -6.64 36.73 13.35
N GLN A 387 -7.86 37.29 13.55
CA GLN A 387 -8.08 38.28 14.59
C GLN A 387 -7.89 37.67 16.00
N GLY A 388 -7.00 38.28 16.77
CA GLY A 388 -6.73 37.87 18.16
C GLY A 388 -5.83 36.66 18.31
N VAL A 389 -5.15 36.21 17.23
CA VAL A 389 -4.10 35.20 17.33
C VAL A 389 -2.73 35.82 17.35
N ASP A 390 -1.77 35.19 18.00
CA ASP A 390 -0.39 35.69 18.15
C ASP A 390 0.52 35.28 17.00
N THR A 391 0.24 34.13 16.39
CA THR A 391 1.11 33.53 15.36
C THR A 391 0.28 32.91 14.23
N TYR A 392 0.75 33.10 13.00
CA TYR A 392 0.17 32.48 11.81
C TYR A 392 1.27 31.76 11.01
N LEU A 393 1.01 30.53 10.63
CA LEU A 393 1.85 29.74 9.75
C LEU A 393 1.13 29.49 8.43
N GLU A 394 1.75 29.81 7.32
CA GLU A 394 1.26 29.50 5.98
C GLU A 394 2.24 28.61 5.23
N VAL A 395 1.75 27.54 4.64
CA VAL A 395 2.53 26.65 3.79
C VAL A 395 2.08 26.81 2.35
N GLY A 396 3.00 27.23 1.48
CA GLY A 396 2.72 27.43 0.06
C GLY A 396 2.13 28.78 -0.28
N SER A 397 2.73 29.84 0.18
CA SER A 397 2.23 31.24 0.07
C SER A 397 2.14 31.79 -1.37
N TYR A 398 2.74 31.13 -2.36
CA TYR A 398 2.79 31.57 -3.77
C TYR A 398 3.20 33.04 -3.87
N LEU A 399 2.32 33.95 -4.35
CA LEU A 399 2.59 35.39 -4.44
C LEU A 399 2.20 36.16 -3.16
N GLY A 400 1.81 35.49 -2.09
CA GLY A 400 1.56 36.08 -0.78
C GLY A 400 0.17 36.73 -0.61
N ALA A 401 -0.78 36.49 -1.51
CA ALA A 401 -2.12 37.12 -1.43
C ALA A 401 -2.86 36.76 -0.14
N THR A 402 -2.77 35.50 0.30
CA THR A 402 -3.39 35.02 1.55
C THR A 402 -2.64 35.53 2.77
N LEU A 403 -1.32 35.49 2.76
CA LEU A 403 -0.48 36.02 3.83
C LEU A 403 -0.73 37.51 4.07
N CYS A 404 -0.74 38.32 3.01
CA CYS A 404 -1.02 39.75 3.10
C CYS A 404 -2.45 40.02 3.58
N ALA A 405 -3.43 39.18 3.20
CA ALA A 405 -4.80 39.31 3.68
C ALA A 405 -4.87 39.04 5.19
N VAL A 406 -4.20 38.04 5.69
CA VAL A 406 -4.13 37.70 7.12
C VAL A 406 -3.48 38.85 7.93
N LEU A 407 -2.37 39.38 7.45
CA LEU A 407 -1.60 40.40 8.13
C LEU A 407 -2.27 41.78 8.10
N LYS A 408 -3.21 42.02 7.20
CA LYS A 408 -3.86 43.31 7.09
C LYS A 408 -4.62 43.67 8.36
N ASP A 409 -4.16 44.71 9.05
CA ASP A 409 -4.72 45.22 10.30
C ASP A 409 -4.71 44.22 11.49
N ASN A 410 -3.97 43.10 11.37
CA ASN A 410 -3.74 42.11 12.42
C ASN A 410 -2.28 42.18 12.90
N PRO A 411 -2.01 42.46 14.16
CA PRO A 411 -0.65 42.52 14.72
C PRO A 411 -0.17 41.12 15.12
N ILE A 412 0.12 40.29 14.15
CA ILE A 412 0.54 38.88 14.37
C ILE A 412 1.93 38.59 13.80
N ASN A 413 2.62 37.63 14.40
CA ASN A 413 3.86 37.09 13.85
C ASN A 413 3.51 36.02 12.80
N ALA A 414 3.93 36.23 11.56
CA ALA A 414 3.67 35.32 10.48
C ALA A 414 4.95 34.67 9.97
N VAL A 415 4.84 33.35 9.65
CA VAL A 415 5.85 32.54 8.98
C VAL A 415 5.23 31.96 7.74
N ALA A 416 5.89 32.08 6.57
CA ALA A 416 5.42 31.62 5.28
C ALA A 416 6.50 30.84 4.52
#